data_01a0d4790660d4afd7bf8211de672ba4
#
_entry.id   01a0d4790660d4afd7bf8211de672ba4
#
_cell.length_a   1.000
_cell.length_b   1.000
_cell.length_c   1.000
_cell.angle_alpha   90.00
_cell.angle_beta   90.00
_cell.angle_gamma   90.00
#
_symmetry.space_group_name_H-M   'P 1'
#
loop_
_entity.id
_entity.type
_entity.pdbx_description
1 polymer ?
#
loop_
_entity_poly.entity_id
_entity_poly.type
_entity_poly.pdbx_seq_one_letter_code
_entity_poly.pdbx_strand_id
1 'polypeptide(L)'
;MNKFLFQILVIKFTIQISETPFQLFYGWNITKFSFNNYDINCTTCMPAGIKFDNEGNIYVSFPRWFENVYATFALFNKTTHLFQPWPSLEENNYNDSNKLNSVLGFEIFNGTIYILDQGRINGSLPKDNSMKLVVYDIKSKNRTRTYIFPKEIADPEFAFLNDIVIDINRNLAYISDSGIPIDDKKENKPGLIILNLTVTDKINATRVLDSNETVMPDETFWLHINKTKVKENSPMKTGIDGIALSCDSNTLFYTPLTSRMLYSLNIDQMLEHIKNKSHSIIIYSGFKKEASDGLLYSSNDNLYITGIESGNIYIAKNIDDDLLRMDYREFKVLKGNISTMWPDTLAIYDAKLFWISNQLNNFPHNINFDNPITGNDNFRIFYAEIENDGNYLLGCNLMKINWSFGNIAIWVIFAIAILIFLSFVIMGSNKQEDIIDKNMNLDLKDNY
;
A
#
# COMPACT_ATOMS: atom_id res chain seq x y z
N MET A 1 -63.03 -27.05 -12.73
CA MET A 1 -61.58 -27.20 -13.04
C MET A 1 -61.03 -25.82 -13.22
N ASN A 2 -60.56 -25.20 -12.12
CA ASN A 2 -59.98 -23.84 -12.14
C ASN A 2 -58.47 -23.96 -12.36
N LYS A 3 -57.99 -23.39 -13.49
CA LYS A 3 -56.59 -23.23 -13.76
C LYS A 3 -56.11 -21.97 -13.03
N PHE A 4 -55.31 -22.12 -11.99
CA PHE A 4 -54.52 -21.04 -11.38
C PHE A 4 -53.31 -20.76 -12.29
N LEU A 5 -53.24 -19.57 -12.88
CA LEU A 5 -52.07 -19.05 -13.55
C LEU A 5 -51.16 -18.47 -12.45
N PHE A 6 -49.98 -19.07 -12.25
CA PHE A 6 -48.88 -18.47 -11.50
C PHE A 6 -48.17 -17.50 -12.44
N GLN A 7 -48.32 -16.20 -12.22
CA GLN A 7 -47.43 -15.19 -12.79
C GLN A 7 -46.17 -15.12 -11.92
N ILE A 8 -45.04 -15.59 -12.46
CA ILE A 8 -43.74 -15.39 -11.87
C ILE A 8 -43.30 -13.97 -12.21
N LEU A 9 -43.31 -13.10 -11.21
CA LEU A 9 -42.75 -11.74 -11.30
C LEU A 9 -41.21 -11.85 -11.27
N VAL A 10 -40.58 -11.82 -12.43
CA VAL A 10 -39.12 -11.74 -12.50
C VAL A 10 -38.73 -10.28 -12.27
N ILE A 11 -38.36 -9.95 -11.03
CA ILE A 11 -37.72 -8.66 -10.70
C ILE A 11 -36.30 -8.74 -11.21
N LYS A 12 -36.03 -8.13 -12.35
CA LYS A 12 -34.67 -7.87 -12.80
C LYS A 12 -34.08 -6.74 -11.91
N PHE A 13 -33.29 -7.09 -10.92
CA PHE A 13 -32.41 -6.14 -10.27
C PHE A 13 -31.30 -5.79 -11.26
N THR A 14 -31.43 -4.66 -11.92
CA THR A 14 -30.28 -4.05 -12.61
C THR A 14 -29.44 -3.41 -11.51
N ILE A 15 -28.39 -4.06 -11.07
CA ILE A 15 -27.37 -3.44 -10.23
C ILE A 15 -26.69 -2.42 -11.13
N GLN A 16 -27.06 -1.16 -10.97
CA GLN A 16 -26.37 -0.05 -11.58
C GLN A 16 -25.04 0.08 -10.79
N ILE A 17 -23.97 -0.52 -11.32
CA ILE A 17 -22.62 -0.31 -10.81
C ILE A 17 -22.31 1.15 -11.10
N SER A 18 -22.38 1.99 -10.08
CA SER A 18 -21.91 3.36 -10.14
C SER A 18 -20.40 3.32 -10.40
N GLU A 19 -20.00 3.45 -11.66
CA GLU A 19 -18.61 3.67 -12.02
C GLU A 19 -18.25 5.08 -11.51
N THR A 20 -17.49 5.18 -10.43
CA THR A 20 -16.95 6.46 -9.98
C THR A 20 -15.83 6.83 -10.93
N PRO A 21 -15.97 7.85 -11.76
CA PRO A 21 -14.90 8.25 -12.66
C PRO A 21 -13.75 8.79 -11.84
N PHE A 22 -12.53 8.48 -12.20
CA PHE A 22 -11.38 9.15 -11.63
C PHE A 22 -11.14 10.51 -12.31
N GLN A 23 -10.48 11.39 -11.61
CA GLN A 23 -10.23 12.76 -12.03
C GLN A 23 -8.73 13.04 -12.07
N LEU A 24 -8.33 13.89 -13.01
CA LEU A 24 -6.97 14.40 -13.08
C LEU A 24 -6.78 15.42 -11.94
N PHE A 25 -5.83 15.13 -11.03
CA PHE A 25 -5.40 16.09 -10.01
C PHE A 25 -4.37 17.08 -10.58
N TYR A 26 -3.32 16.55 -11.23
CA TYR A 26 -2.29 17.33 -11.87
C TYR A 26 -1.59 16.54 -12.99
N GLY A 27 -1.28 17.22 -14.11
CA GLY A 27 -0.53 16.65 -15.21
C GLY A 27 0.61 17.56 -15.64
N TRP A 28 1.73 16.96 -16.08
CA TRP A 28 2.89 17.71 -16.56
C TRP A 28 3.71 16.91 -17.58
N ASN A 29 4.45 17.64 -18.43
CA ASN A 29 5.28 17.07 -19.49
C ASN A 29 6.74 16.98 -19.11
N ILE A 30 7.26 18.00 -18.44
CA ILE A 30 8.63 18.11 -17.97
C ILE A 30 8.60 18.36 -16.49
N THR A 31 9.26 17.53 -15.71
CA THR A 31 9.37 17.72 -14.25
C THR A 31 10.17 19.00 -13.96
N LYS A 32 9.57 19.92 -13.22
CA LYS A 32 10.18 21.20 -12.87
C LYS A 32 10.48 21.27 -11.37
N PHE A 33 11.71 21.56 -11.04
CA PHE A 33 12.13 21.77 -9.66
C PHE A 33 12.32 23.27 -9.39
N SER A 34 11.94 23.70 -8.18
CA SER A 34 12.26 25.02 -7.66
C SER A 34 13.45 24.93 -6.71
N PHE A 35 14.46 25.72 -6.98
CA PHE A 35 15.61 25.88 -6.10
C PHE A 35 16.17 27.30 -6.16
N ASN A 36 16.27 28.01 -5.03
CA ASN A 36 16.79 29.38 -4.92
C ASN A 36 16.15 30.37 -5.93
N ASN A 37 14.82 30.31 -6.09
CA ASN A 37 14.03 31.13 -7.01
C ASN A 37 14.26 30.87 -8.51
N TYR A 38 14.89 29.78 -8.87
CA TYR A 38 15.04 29.33 -10.25
C TYR A 38 14.25 28.05 -10.49
N ASP A 39 13.64 27.96 -11.67
CA ASP A 39 12.97 26.74 -12.14
C ASP A 39 13.96 25.91 -12.93
N ILE A 40 14.14 24.65 -12.54
CA ILE A 40 15.04 23.72 -13.22
C ILE A 40 14.19 22.66 -13.92
N ASN A 41 14.27 22.64 -15.24
CA ASN A 41 13.62 21.60 -16.04
C ASN A 41 14.44 20.29 -16.01
N CYS A 42 13.78 19.20 -15.69
CA CYS A 42 14.36 17.87 -15.70
C CYS A 42 13.59 16.95 -16.64
N THR A 43 14.13 16.69 -17.81
CA THR A 43 13.51 15.82 -18.82
C THR A 43 13.69 14.34 -18.50
N THR A 44 14.61 13.99 -17.62
CA THR A 44 14.92 12.61 -17.19
C THR A 44 14.30 12.24 -15.83
N CYS A 45 13.64 13.19 -15.15
CA CYS A 45 12.98 12.98 -13.88
C CYS A 45 11.57 12.39 -14.07
N MET A 46 11.51 11.08 -14.22
CA MET A 46 10.26 10.35 -14.29
C MET A 46 9.77 10.02 -12.87
N PRO A 47 8.53 10.41 -12.50
CA PRO A 47 8.00 10.09 -11.17
C PRO A 47 7.62 8.61 -11.08
N ALA A 48 7.79 8.02 -9.90
CA ALA A 48 7.38 6.65 -9.59
C ALA A 48 6.52 6.56 -8.32
N GLY A 49 7.02 6.98 -7.17
CA GLY A 49 6.30 6.92 -5.90
C GLY A 49 5.50 8.18 -5.58
N ILE A 50 4.35 8.01 -4.91
CA ILE A 50 3.54 9.10 -4.34
C ILE A 50 3.00 8.71 -2.97
N LYS A 51 3.15 9.58 -1.97
CA LYS A 51 2.50 9.46 -0.65
C LYS A 51 2.16 10.83 -0.09
N PHE A 52 1.27 10.83 0.90
CA PHE A 52 0.81 12.04 1.59
C PHE A 52 1.19 11.97 3.08
N ASP A 53 1.56 13.10 3.66
CA ASP A 53 1.59 13.21 5.11
C ASP A 53 0.22 13.60 5.68
N ASN A 54 0.13 13.70 7.01
CA ASN A 54 -1.12 14.02 7.70
C ASN A 54 -1.65 15.43 7.40
N GLU A 55 -0.80 16.34 6.90
CA GLU A 55 -1.16 17.71 6.51
C GLU A 55 -1.55 17.78 5.03
N GLY A 56 -1.48 16.66 4.31
CA GLY A 56 -1.77 16.56 2.89
C GLY A 56 -0.65 17.09 1.98
N ASN A 57 0.57 17.20 2.50
CA ASN A 57 1.72 17.45 1.65
C ASN A 57 2.01 16.22 0.80
N ILE A 58 2.38 16.44 -0.47
CA ILE A 58 2.58 15.38 -1.45
C ILE A 58 4.07 15.16 -1.67
N TYR A 59 4.52 13.96 -1.38
CA TYR A 59 5.90 13.54 -1.62
C TYR A 59 5.95 12.66 -2.86
N VAL A 60 7.01 12.82 -3.67
CA VAL A 60 7.18 12.10 -4.93
C VAL A 60 8.63 11.63 -5.06
N SER A 61 8.82 10.38 -5.47
CA SER A 61 10.13 9.84 -5.82
C SER A 61 10.39 9.91 -7.33
N PHE A 62 11.65 10.12 -7.68
CA PHE A 62 12.18 10.16 -9.03
C PHE A 62 13.43 9.29 -9.08
N PRO A 63 13.29 7.98 -9.31
CA PRO A 63 14.42 7.07 -9.35
C PRO A 63 15.45 7.49 -10.42
N ARG A 64 16.73 7.33 -10.11
CA ARG A 64 17.79 7.67 -11.06
C ARG A 64 18.06 6.53 -12.05
N TRP A 65 17.00 6.11 -12.73
CA TRP A 65 17.13 5.12 -13.80
C TRP A 65 17.83 5.67 -15.04
N PHE A 66 17.89 7.00 -15.13
CA PHE A 66 18.51 7.74 -16.23
C PHE A 66 19.50 8.76 -15.69
N GLU A 67 20.36 9.27 -16.61
CA GLU A 67 21.30 10.33 -16.27
C GLU A 67 20.58 11.66 -15.97
N ASN A 68 21.27 12.52 -15.20
CA ASN A 68 20.85 13.90 -14.96
C ASN A 68 19.50 14.07 -14.23
N VAL A 69 19.05 13.08 -13.46
CA VAL A 69 17.94 13.25 -12.54
C VAL A 69 18.33 14.24 -11.45
N TYR A 70 17.69 15.41 -11.42
CA TYR A 70 18.07 16.55 -10.57
C TYR A 70 17.94 16.23 -9.08
N ALA A 71 16.80 15.70 -8.64
CA ALA A 71 16.58 15.21 -7.29
C ALA A 71 15.82 13.90 -7.34
N THR A 72 16.20 12.94 -6.50
CA THR A 72 15.55 11.63 -6.46
C THR A 72 14.33 11.60 -5.55
N PHE A 73 14.18 12.62 -4.69
CA PHE A 73 13.05 12.72 -3.76
C PHE A 73 12.65 14.18 -3.54
N ALA A 74 11.36 14.46 -3.62
CA ALA A 74 10.88 15.83 -3.58
C ALA A 74 9.48 15.98 -2.99
N LEU A 75 9.19 17.19 -2.50
CA LEU A 75 7.89 17.69 -2.09
C LEU A 75 7.24 18.44 -3.27
N PHE A 76 5.99 18.12 -3.59
CA PHE A 76 5.22 18.83 -4.59
C PHE A 76 4.50 20.04 -3.99
N ASN A 77 4.76 21.23 -4.51
CA ASN A 77 4.07 22.45 -4.12
C ASN A 77 2.78 22.62 -4.93
N LYS A 78 1.63 22.48 -4.29
CA LYS A 78 0.31 22.56 -4.94
C LYS A 78 -0.03 23.96 -5.50
N THR A 79 0.62 25.01 -5.02
CA THR A 79 0.37 26.38 -5.46
C THR A 79 1.21 26.76 -6.67
N THR A 80 2.50 26.43 -6.66
CA THR A 80 3.43 26.76 -7.76
C THR A 80 3.52 25.66 -8.80
N HIS A 81 3.02 24.45 -8.49
CA HIS A 81 3.15 23.25 -9.29
C HIS A 81 4.60 22.84 -9.59
N LEU A 82 5.50 23.15 -8.65
CA LEU A 82 6.92 22.83 -8.74
C LEU A 82 7.28 21.79 -7.69
N PHE A 83 8.31 21.00 -7.97
CA PHE A 83 8.89 20.05 -7.02
C PHE A 83 10.05 20.69 -6.28
N GLN A 84 10.10 20.51 -4.97
CA GLN A 84 11.19 20.99 -4.11
C GLN A 84 11.98 19.79 -3.60
N PRO A 85 13.31 19.71 -3.87
CA PRO A 85 14.13 18.62 -3.34
C PRO A 85 13.96 18.49 -1.83
N TRP A 86 13.62 17.28 -1.36
CA TRP A 86 13.36 17.02 0.04
C TRP A 86 14.32 15.95 0.60
N PRO A 87 14.81 16.07 1.83
CA PRO A 87 14.66 17.21 2.76
C PRO A 87 15.44 18.46 2.32
N SER A 88 16.43 18.31 1.46
CA SER A 88 17.22 19.36 0.81
C SER A 88 17.84 18.85 -0.49
N LEU A 89 18.39 19.74 -1.32
CA LEU A 89 19.15 19.35 -2.51
C LEU A 89 20.44 18.62 -2.14
N GLU A 90 21.09 19.02 -1.04
CA GLU A 90 22.31 18.37 -0.54
C GLU A 90 22.06 16.90 -0.19
N GLU A 91 20.92 16.59 0.44
CA GLU A 91 20.53 15.20 0.76
C GLU A 91 20.22 14.36 -0.50
N ASN A 92 19.96 14.99 -1.64
CA ASN A 92 19.76 14.35 -2.94
C ASN A 92 21.06 14.21 -3.75
N ASN A 93 22.24 14.40 -3.15
CA ASN A 93 23.51 14.32 -3.85
C ASN A 93 23.98 12.86 -4.03
N TYR A 94 23.79 12.31 -5.23
CA TYR A 94 24.15 10.92 -5.55
C TYR A 94 25.66 10.65 -5.63
N ASN A 95 26.51 11.67 -5.55
CA ASN A 95 27.97 11.47 -5.49
C ASN A 95 28.44 10.97 -4.12
N ASP A 96 27.63 11.21 -3.08
CA ASP A 96 27.85 10.70 -1.72
C ASP A 96 26.89 9.52 -1.46
N SER A 97 27.43 8.33 -1.24
CA SER A 97 26.61 7.14 -0.96
C SER A 97 25.86 7.21 0.38
N ASN A 98 26.22 8.13 1.28
CA ASN A 98 25.49 8.37 2.52
C ASN A 98 24.21 9.21 2.30
N LYS A 99 24.09 9.88 1.16
CA LYS A 99 22.92 10.68 0.77
C LYS A 99 21.89 9.84 0.03
N LEU A 100 20.77 10.45 -0.40
CA LEU A 100 19.75 9.78 -1.21
C LEU A 100 20.28 9.61 -2.65
N ASN A 101 20.47 8.38 -3.06
CA ASN A 101 21.08 8.06 -4.35
C ASN A 101 20.05 7.80 -5.43
N SER A 102 19.11 6.86 -5.22
CA SER A 102 18.06 6.54 -6.17
C SER A 102 16.85 5.98 -5.43
N VAL A 103 15.94 6.87 -5.06
CA VAL A 103 14.73 6.53 -4.29
C VAL A 103 13.64 6.00 -5.21
N LEU A 104 13.03 4.87 -4.85
CA LEU A 104 11.87 4.31 -5.51
C LEU A 104 10.69 4.23 -4.54
N GLY A 105 10.58 3.18 -3.74
CA GLY A 105 9.53 3.02 -2.74
C GLY A 105 9.77 3.89 -1.51
N PHE A 106 8.72 4.34 -0.88
CA PHE A 106 8.78 5.00 0.43
C PHE A 106 7.43 4.95 1.12
N GLU A 107 7.43 5.12 2.43
CA GLU A 107 6.21 5.09 3.22
C GLU A 107 6.20 6.24 4.24
N ILE A 108 5.01 6.73 4.58
CA ILE A 108 4.81 7.82 5.54
C ILE A 108 3.84 7.36 6.63
N PHE A 109 4.28 7.48 7.88
CA PHE A 109 3.43 7.19 9.03
C PHE A 109 3.74 8.12 10.19
N ASN A 110 2.71 8.76 10.73
CA ASN A 110 2.74 9.56 11.96
C ASN A 110 3.93 10.52 12.04
N GLY A 111 4.12 11.36 11.02
CA GLY A 111 5.19 12.35 10.97
C GLY A 111 6.57 11.79 10.68
N THR A 112 6.67 10.50 10.39
CA THR A 112 7.91 9.82 10.01
C THR A 112 7.83 9.38 8.56
N ILE A 113 8.91 9.57 7.81
CA ILE A 113 9.03 9.08 6.44
C ILE A 113 10.16 8.05 6.34
N TYR A 114 9.84 6.92 5.72
CA TYR A 114 10.73 5.78 5.48
C TYR A 114 11.06 5.75 4.00
N ILE A 115 12.29 6.08 3.63
CA ILE A 115 12.71 6.22 2.24
C ILE A 115 13.59 5.04 1.86
N LEU A 116 13.13 4.23 0.91
CA LEU A 116 13.87 3.10 0.37
C LEU A 116 14.75 3.57 -0.78
N ASP A 117 16.05 3.55 -0.57
CA ASP A 117 17.05 3.93 -1.56
C ASP A 117 17.64 2.66 -2.20
N GLN A 118 17.29 2.40 -3.44
CA GLN A 118 17.80 1.26 -4.19
C GLN A 118 19.27 1.42 -4.63
N GLY A 119 19.80 2.64 -4.56
CA GLY A 119 21.21 2.94 -4.87
C GLY A 119 21.61 2.81 -6.33
N ARG A 120 20.76 2.25 -7.20
CA ARG A 120 21.05 2.08 -8.65
C ARG A 120 20.91 3.39 -9.40
N ILE A 121 21.93 3.75 -10.16
CA ILE A 121 21.96 4.96 -10.96
C ILE A 121 22.28 4.58 -12.41
N ASN A 122 21.39 4.92 -13.34
CA ASN A 122 21.57 4.67 -14.77
C ASN A 122 21.96 3.21 -15.09
N GLY A 123 21.28 2.25 -14.45
CA GLY A 123 21.54 0.82 -14.64
C GLY A 123 22.90 0.32 -14.14
N SER A 124 23.68 1.17 -13.45
CA SER A 124 25.00 0.80 -12.94
C SER A 124 24.90 0.05 -11.62
N LEU A 125 25.99 -0.64 -11.25
CA LEU A 125 26.14 -1.23 -9.92
C LEU A 125 26.03 -0.16 -8.84
N PRO A 126 25.20 -0.39 -7.80
CA PRO A 126 25.15 0.48 -6.63
C PRO A 126 26.52 0.65 -5.98
N LYS A 127 26.82 1.87 -5.55
CA LYS A 127 28.01 2.15 -4.73
C LYS A 127 27.88 1.46 -3.36
N ASP A 128 28.99 1.19 -2.71
CA ASP A 128 29.00 0.72 -1.34
C ASP A 128 28.15 1.64 -0.45
N ASN A 129 27.34 1.07 0.41
CA ASN A 129 26.41 1.77 1.32
C ASN A 129 25.28 2.58 0.67
N SER A 130 25.09 2.49 -0.65
CA SER A 130 24.03 3.24 -1.32
C SER A 130 22.66 2.56 -1.22
N MET A 131 22.61 1.24 -1.09
CA MET A 131 21.34 0.50 -0.86
C MET A 131 20.98 0.54 0.62
N LYS A 132 19.90 1.22 0.96
CA LYS A 132 19.55 1.50 2.36
C LYS A 132 18.09 1.90 2.54
N LEU A 133 17.59 1.78 3.78
CA LEU A 133 16.40 2.47 4.25
C LEU A 133 16.84 3.67 5.10
N VAL A 134 16.34 4.85 4.76
CA VAL A 134 16.62 6.10 5.51
C VAL A 134 15.33 6.60 6.12
N VAL A 135 15.38 6.95 7.40
CA VAL A 135 14.22 7.41 8.17
C VAL A 135 14.41 8.86 8.57
N TYR A 136 13.41 9.68 8.29
CA TYR A 136 13.41 11.10 8.68
C TYR A 136 12.18 11.43 9.52
N ASP A 137 12.35 12.37 10.43
CA ASP A 137 11.25 13.13 11.01
C ASP A 137 10.84 14.24 10.03
N ILE A 138 9.57 14.25 9.63
CA ILE A 138 9.07 15.18 8.59
C ILE A 138 9.17 16.63 9.06
N LYS A 139 8.82 16.91 10.31
CA LYS A 139 8.74 18.27 10.84
C LYS A 139 10.10 18.94 10.95
N SER A 140 11.06 18.23 11.49
CA SER A 140 12.43 18.74 11.65
C SER A 140 13.29 18.54 10.42
N LYS A 141 12.87 17.68 9.50
CA LYS A 141 13.65 17.19 8.34
C LYS A 141 14.95 16.50 8.72
N ASN A 142 15.09 16.09 9.98
CA ASN A 142 16.28 15.42 10.46
C ASN A 142 16.23 13.93 10.12
N ARG A 143 17.35 13.42 9.62
CA ARG A 143 17.58 11.99 9.48
C ARG A 143 17.69 11.39 10.87
N THR A 144 16.78 10.48 11.22
CA THR A 144 16.74 9.83 12.53
C THR A 144 17.45 8.47 12.51
N ARG A 145 17.39 7.75 11.39
CA ARG A 145 18.01 6.43 11.23
C ARG A 145 18.43 6.16 9.80
N THR A 146 19.41 5.24 9.65
CA THR A 146 19.83 4.69 8.37
C THR A 146 20.15 3.21 8.56
N TYR A 147 19.52 2.35 7.73
CA TYR A 147 19.76 0.92 7.69
C TYR A 147 20.41 0.58 6.35
N ILE A 148 21.72 0.34 6.36
CA ILE A 148 22.48 -0.03 5.15
C ILE A 148 22.34 -1.53 4.95
N PHE A 149 21.89 -1.96 3.78
CA PHE A 149 21.74 -3.37 3.47
C PHE A 149 23.08 -4.00 3.09
N PRO A 150 23.52 -5.04 3.80
CA PRO A 150 24.72 -5.76 3.42
C PRO A 150 24.44 -6.64 2.18
N LYS A 151 25.49 -7.08 1.51
CA LYS A 151 25.39 -7.88 0.26
C LYS A 151 24.54 -9.14 0.41
N GLU A 152 24.55 -9.76 1.58
CA GLU A 152 23.76 -10.98 1.85
C GLU A 152 22.25 -10.72 1.89
N ILE A 153 21.85 -9.47 2.11
CA ILE A 153 20.45 -9.05 2.14
C ILE A 153 20.04 -8.44 0.80
N ALA A 154 20.87 -7.56 0.24
CA ALA A 154 20.65 -6.91 -1.05
C ALA A 154 21.93 -6.99 -1.90
N ASP A 155 22.02 -8.01 -2.76
CA ASP A 155 23.19 -8.18 -3.64
C ASP A 155 23.19 -7.10 -4.73
N PRO A 156 24.22 -6.24 -4.80
CA PRO A 156 24.30 -5.15 -5.77
C PRO A 156 24.14 -5.58 -7.23
N GLU A 157 24.51 -6.82 -7.57
CA GLU A 157 24.37 -7.33 -8.94
C GLU A 157 22.92 -7.66 -9.32
N PHE A 158 22.05 -7.94 -8.35
CA PHE A 158 20.69 -8.41 -8.59
C PHE A 158 19.62 -7.54 -7.91
N ALA A 159 19.88 -7.04 -6.70
CA ALA A 159 18.86 -6.37 -5.92
C ALA A 159 18.29 -5.15 -6.65
N PHE A 160 16.97 -5.12 -6.77
CA PHE A 160 16.19 -3.99 -7.24
C PHE A 160 15.12 -3.72 -6.18
N LEU A 161 15.53 -2.97 -5.15
CA LEU A 161 14.67 -2.63 -4.02
C LEU A 161 13.52 -1.75 -4.52
N ASN A 162 12.31 -2.29 -4.51
CA ASN A 162 11.18 -1.69 -5.20
C ASN A 162 10.21 -1.02 -4.23
N ASP A 163 9.36 -1.77 -3.56
CA ASP A 163 8.29 -1.26 -2.73
C ASP A 163 8.50 -1.59 -1.24
N ILE A 164 7.84 -0.84 -0.36
CA ILE A 164 7.99 -0.98 1.09
C ILE A 164 6.65 -0.77 1.79
N VAL A 165 6.35 -1.60 2.77
CA VAL A 165 5.26 -1.39 3.73
C VAL A 165 5.78 -1.49 5.16
N ILE A 166 5.21 -0.70 6.06
CA ILE A 166 5.63 -0.62 7.46
C ILE A 166 4.59 -1.28 8.37
N ASP A 167 5.01 -2.31 9.09
CA ASP A 167 4.24 -2.93 10.16
C ASP A 167 4.54 -2.22 11.48
N ILE A 168 3.70 -1.26 11.82
CA ILE A 168 3.83 -0.47 13.04
C ILE A 168 3.56 -1.28 14.30
N ASN A 169 2.76 -2.37 14.19
CA ASN A 169 2.42 -3.23 15.33
C ASN A 169 3.62 -4.07 15.76
N ARG A 170 4.46 -4.50 14.79
CA ARG A 170 5.65 -5.31 15.05
C ARG A 170 6.96 -4.55 14.92
N ASN A 171 6.93 -3.27 14.53
CA ASN A 171 8.10 -2.45 14.18
C ASN A 171 8.98 -3.15 13.12
N LEU A 172 8.36 -3.63 12.06
CA LEU A 172 9.02 -4.26 10.93
C LEU A 172 8.78 -3.44 9.64
N ALA A 173 9.71 -3.53 8.71
CA ALA A 173 9.48 -3.14 7.32
C ALA A 173 9.56 -4.40 6.45
N TYR A 174 8.59 -4.55 5.54
CA TYR A 174 8.63 -5.54 4.47
C TYR A 174 8.99 -4.82 3.18
N ILE A 175 9.96 -5.34 2.45
CA ILE A 175 10.53 -4.70 1.25
C ILE A 175 10.54 -5.73 0.14
N SER A 176 9.95 -5.41 -0.99
CA SER A 176 10.07 -6.21 -2.21
C SER A 176 11.40 -5.93 -2.89
N ASP A 177 12.07 -7.00 -3.27
CA ASP A 177 13.24 -6.94 -4.14
C ASP A 177 12.91 -7.67 -5.43
N SER A 178 12.71 -6.93 -6.52
CA SER A 178 12.33 -7.49 -7.83
C SER A 178 13.44 -8.33 -8.46
N GLY A 179 14.64 -8.30 -7.90
CA GLY A 179 15.76 -9.17 -8.26
C GLY A 179 16.24 -9.03 -9.70
N ILE A 180 16.23 -7.80 -10.25
CA ILE A 180 16.59 -7.53 -11.64
C ILE A 180 18.11 -7.48 -11.79
N PRO A 181 18.75 -8.40 -12.52
CA PRO A 181 20.21 -8.39 -12.66
C PRO A 181 20.71 -7.16 -13.44
N ILE A 182 21.92 -6.71 -13.12
CA ILE A 182 22.61 -5.67 -13.91
C ILE A 182 23.01 -6.22 -15.29
N ASP A 183 23.48 -7.46 -15.34
CA ASP A 183 23.72 -8.18 -16.60
C ASP A 183 22.42 -8.89 -16.99
N ASP A 184 21.77 -8.43 -18.06
CA ASP A 184 20.49 -8.92 -18.57
C ASP A 184 20.52 -10.39 -19.05
N LYS A 185 21.71 -10.99 -19.14
CA LYS A 185 21.90 -12.41 -19.44
C LYS A 185 21.76 -13.31 -18.21
N LYS A 186 21.79 -12.73 -17.02
CA LYS A 186 21.60 -13.47 -15.76
C LYS A 186 20.11 -13.62 -15.45
N GLU A 187 19.78 -14.66 -14.72
CA GLU A 187 18.42 -14.88 -14.21
C GLU A 187 18.09 -13.91 -13.07
N ASN A 188 16.82 -13.54 -12.96
CA ASN A 188 16.30 -12.74 -11.86
C ASN A 188 16.49 -13.47 -10.51
N LYS A 189 16.76 -12.69 -9.46
CA LYS A 189 16.86 -13.20 -8.07
C LYS A 189 15.97 -12.39 -7.12
N PRO A 190 14.66 -12.43 -7.32
CA PRO A 190 13.73 -11.70 -6.47
C PRO A 190 13.61 -12.34 -5.09
N GLY A 191 13.12 -11.56 -4.13
CA GLY A 191 12.87 -12.01 -2.78
C GLY A 191 12.16 -10.95 -1.95
N LEU A 192 11.80 -11.31 -0.74
CA LEU A 192 11.20 -10.43 0.26
C LEU A 192 12.20 -10.18 1.39
N ILE A 193 12.44 -8.91 1.72
CA ILE A 193 13.31 -8.51 2.84
C ILE A 193 12.43 -8.08 4.01
N ILE A 194 12.77 -8.57 5.20
CA ILE A 194 12.12 -8.21 6.47
C ILE A 194 13.17 -7.51 7.30
N LEU A 195 12.93 -6.24 7.62
CA LEU A 195 13.85 -5.41 8.41
C LEU A 195 13.23 -5.07 9.76
N ASN A 196 13.96 -5.35 10.84
CA ASN A 196 13.58 -4.95 12.19
C ASN A 196 13.98 -3.48 12.44
N LEU A 197 12.99 -2.63 12.68
CA LEU A 197 13.15 -1.18 12.87
C LEU A 197 13.50 -0.79 14.31
N THR A 198 13.47 -1.74 15.27
CA THR A 198 13.81 -1.46 16.67
C THR A 198 15.32 -1.46 16.92
N VAL A 199 16.09 -2.18 16.09
CA VAL A 199 17.53 -2.36 16.26
C VAL A 199 18.28 -1.19 15.63
N THR A 200 19.14 -0.52 16.39
CA THR A 200 19.85 0.69 15.98
C THR A 200 21.31 0.49 15.67
N ASP A 201 21.96 -0.41 16.40
CA ASP A 201 23.44 -0.54 16.38
C ASP A 201 23.94 -1.50 15.30
N LYS A 202 23.09 -2.42 14.86
CA LYS A 202 23.39 -3.36 13.79
C LYS A 202 22.11 -3.65 13.01
N ILE A 203 22.20 -3.65 11.68
CA ILE A 203 21.07 -4.04 10.86
C ILE A 203 20.62 -5.46 11.23
N ASN A 204 19.32 -5.61 11.46
CA ASN A 204 18.67 -6.90 11.67
C ASN A 204 17.65 -7.08 10.56
N ALA A 205 18.10 -7.63 9.46
CA ALA A 205 17.28 -7.94 8.30
C ALA A 205 17.41 -9.41 7.93
N THR A 206 16.34 -9.97 7.41
CA THR A 206 16.29 -11.34 6.92
C THR A 206 15.66 -11.33 5.53
N ARG A 207 16.23 -12.10 4.61
CA ARG A 207 15.69 -12.32 3.28
C ARG A 207 14.94 -13.65 3.25
N VAL A 208 13.75 -13.68 2.68
CA VAL A 208 12.92 -14.88 2.51
C VAL A 208 12.38 -14.94 1.09
N LEU A 209 11.82 -16.08 0.71
CA LEU A 209 11.27 -16.34 -0.63
C LEU A 209 12.30 -16.16 -1.75
N ASP A 210 13.58 -16.33 -1.47
CA ASP A 210 14.64 -16.17 -2.46
C ASP A 210 14.39 -17.02 -3.70
N SER A 211 14.15 -16.35 -4.84
CA SER A 211 13.84 -16.99 -6.12
C SER A 211 12.73 -18.05 -6.04
N ASN A 212 11.83 -17.92 -5.04
CA ASN A 212 10.64 -18.76 -4.96
C ASN A 212 9.72 -18.46 -6.17
N GLU A 213 9.04 -19.48 -6.69
CA GLU A 213 8.15 -19.31 -7.86
C GLU A 213 7.11 -18.20 -7.70
N THR A 214 6.68 -17.90 -6.46
CA THR A 214 5.67 -16.88 -6.18
C THR A 214 6.19 -15.44 -6.27
N VAL A 215 7.50 -15.25 -6.25
CA VAL A 215 8.14 -13.92 -6.41
C VAL A 215 8.80 -13.76 -7.77
N MET A 216 8.92 -14.85 -8.56
CA MET A 216 9.54 -14.83 -9.89
C MET A 216 8.62 -14.17 -10.93
N PRO A 217 9.19 -13.54 -11.99
CA PRO A 217 8.40 -13.14 -13.15
C PRO A 217 7.85 -14.38 -13.87
N ASP A 218 6.70 -14.24 -14.53
CA ASP A 218 6.22 -15.26 -15.46
C ASP A 218 7.02 -15.17 -16.76
N GLU A 219 7.83 -16.19 -17.03
CA GLU A 219 8.71 -16.27 -18.20
C GLU A 219 7.95 -16.25 -19.54
N THR A 220 6.68 -16.60 -19.53
CA THR A 220 5.81 -16.66 -20.71
C THR A 220 4.97 -15.41 -20.91
N PHE A 221 4.97 -14.52 -19.92
CA PHE A 221 4.11 -13.34 -19.93
C PHE A 221 4.69 -12.22 -20.79
N TRP A 222 3.91 -11.77 -21.77
CA TRP A 222 4.22 -10.61 -22.60
C TRP A 222 3.38 -9.42 -22.19
N LEU A 223 4.01 -8.42 -21.60
CA LEU A 223 3.35 -7.18 -21.22
C LEU A 223 2.95 -6.39 -22.46
N HIS A 224 1.67 -6.05 -22.54
CA HIS A 224 1.12 -5.21 -23.60
C HIS A 224 0.46 -3.97 -22.99
N ILE A 225 0.89 -2.80 -23.43
CA ILE A 225 0.24 -1.55 -23.08
C ILE A 225 -0.44 -1.01 -24.34
N ASN A 226 -1.73 -0.74 -24.23
CA ASN A 226 -2.53 -0.33 -25.37
C ASN A 226 -2.35 -1.26 -26.61
N LYS A 227 -2.31 -2.57 -26.39
CA LYS A 227 -2.10 -3.62 -27.39
C LYS A 227 -0.71 -3.66 -28.03
N THR A 228 0.22 -2.83 -27.57
CA THR A 228 1.61 -2.81 -28.05
C THR A 228 2.50 -3.52 -27.04
N LYS A 229 3.37 -4.42 -27.49
CA LYS A 229 4.37 -5.07 -26.64
C LYS A 229 5.34 -4.05 -26.07
N VAL A 230 5.62 -4.12 -24.77
CA VAL A 230 6.57 -3.21 -24.09
C VAL A 230 8.00 -3.45 -24.58
N LYS A 231 8.36 -4.70 -24.89
CA LYS A 231 9.61 -5.08 -25.54
C LYS A 231 9.29 -5.99 -26.73
N GLU A 232 9.92 -5.76 -27.88
CA GLU A 232 9.62 -6.52 -29.09
C GLU A 232 10.25 -7.92 -29.12
N ASN A 233 11.49 -8.05 -28.65
CA ASN A 233 12.33 -9.23 -28.87
C ASN A 233 12.39 -10.18 -27.68
N SER A 234 12.07 -9.73 -26.47
CA SER A 234 12.05 -10.55 -25.26
C SER A 234 11.03 -9.99 -24.27
N PRO A 235 10.33 -10.84 -23.48
CA PRO A 235 9.42 -10.33 -22.45
C PRO A 235 10.18 -9.52 -21.42
N MET A 236 9.53 -8.48 -20.89
CA MET A 236 10.00 -7.82 -19.69
C MET A 236 9.91 -8.81 -18.52
N LYS A 237 10.95 -8.85 -17.68
CA LYS A 237 11.04 -9.77 -16.55
C LYS A 237 11.26 -8.98 -15.28
N THR A 238 10.20 -8.79 -14.50
CA THR A 238 10.26 -8.14 -13.21
C THR A 238 9.53 -9.00 -12.18
N GLY A 239 10.26 -9.41 -11.15
CA GLY A 239 9.74 -10.25 -10.07
C GLY A 239 8.79 -9.50 -9.14
N ILE A 240 8.77 -9.90 -7.85
CA ILE A 240 7.96 -9.25 -6.81
C ILE A 240 8.15 -7.73 -6.85
N ASP A 241 7.03 -7.03 -6.86
CA ASP A 241 6.97 -5.58 -7.05
C ASP A 241 6.06 -4.96 -5.99
N GLY A 242 4.81 -4.62 -6.32
CA GLY A 242 3.87 -4.07 -5.38
C GLY A 242 3.58 -5.00 -4.20
N ILE A 243 3.59 -4.44 -3.00
CA ILE A 243 3.25 -5.12 -1.75
C ILE A 243 2.23 -4.30 -0.95
N ALA A 244 1.38 -4.98 -0.20
CA ALA A 244 0.41 -4.33 0.69
C ALA A 244 0.19 -5.15 1.96
N LEU A 245 0.06 -4.48 3.09
CA LEU A 245 -0.14 -5.09 4.39
C LEU A 245 -1.60 -4.92 4.83
N SER A 246 -2.24 -6.00 5.30
CA SER A 246 -3.59 -5.92 5.88
C SER A 246 -3.63 -5.03 7.12
N CYS A 247 -4.80 -4.47 7.41
CA CYS A 247 -5.00 -3.56 8.53
C CYS A 247 -4.64 -4.14 9.89
N ASP A 248 -4.87 -5.43 10.07
CA ASP A 248 -4.51 -6.14 11.30
C ASP A 248 -3.03 -6.56 11.36
N SER A 249 -2.28 -6.26 10.30
CA SER A 249 -0.88 -6.64 10.10
C SER A 249 -0.64 -8.17 10.03
N ASN A 250 -1.67 -8.97 9.75
CA ASN A 250 -1.52 -10.43 9.73
C ASN A 250 -1.26 -10.99 8.34
N THR A 251 -1.64 -10.26 7.29
CA THR A 251 -1.52 -10.73 5.91
C THR A 251 -0.70 -9.75 5.08
N LEU A 252 0.33 -10.26 4.40
CA LEU A 252 1.07 -9.53 3.36
C LEU A 252 0.59 -10.00 2.00
N PHE A 253 0.08 -9.06 1.19
CA PHE A 253 -0.24 -9.26 -0.22
C PHE A 253 0.93 -8.83 -1.08
N TYR A 254 1.21 -9.56 -2.15
CA TYR A 254 2.30 -9.21 -3.06
C TYR A 254 2.07 -9.78 -4.47
N THR A 255 2.73 -9.18 -5.44
CA THR A 255 2.62 -9.59 -6.83
C THR A 255 3.93 -9.40 -7.59
N PRO A 256 4.36 -10.35 -8.45
CA PRO A 256 5.33 -10.02 -9.49
C PRO A 256 4.70 -9.06 -10.51
N LEU A 257 5.46 -8.06 -10.95
CA LEU A 257 4.97 -7.09 -11.94
C LEU A 257 4.54 -7.79 -13.22
N THR A 258 5.45 -8.58 -13.79
CA THR A 258 5.21 -9.30 -15.06
C THR A 258 4.58 -10.68 -14.81
N SER A 259 3.40 -10.67 -14.22
CA SER A 259 2.58 -11.86 -13.95
C SER A 259 1.11 -11.46 -13.78
N ARG A 260 0.21 -12.41 -13.90
CA ARG A 260 -1.22 -12.25 -13.54
C ARG A 260 -1.55 -12.84 -12.18
N MET A 261 -0.54 -13.26 -11.43
CA MET A 261 -0.74 -13.85 -10.11
C MET A 261 -0.69 -12.78 -9.02
N LEU A 262 -1.56 -12.94 -8.04
CA LEU A 262 -1.54 -12.22 -6.77
C LEU A 262 -1.37 -13.25 -5.68
N TYR A 263 -0.52 -12.94 -4.71
CA TYR A 263 -0.20 -13.84 -3.60
C TYR A 263 -0.47 -13.18 -2.26
N SER A 264 -0.73 -14.01 -1.25
CA SER A 264 -0.68 -13.57 0.15
C SER A 264 -0.01 -14.62 1.03
N LEU A 265 0.55 -14.14 2.12
CA LEU A 265 1.12 -14.99 3.17
C LEU A 265 0.72 -14.46 4.55
N ASN A 266 0.63 -15.37 5.51
CA ASN A 266 0.40 -15.01 6.91
C ASN A 266 1.74 -14.61 7.56
N ILE A 267 1.77 -13.42 8.15
CA ILE A 267 2.97 -12.82 8.74
C ILE A 267 3.48 -13.64 9.92
N ASP A 268 2.59 -14.08 10.82
CA ASP A 268 3.02 -14.81 12.01
C ASP A 268 3.63 -16.16 11.64
N GLN A 269 3.06 -16.86 10.66
CA GLN A 269 3.64 -18.11 10.14
C GLN A 269 5.02 -17.88 9.49
N MET A 270 5.16 -16.78 8.73
CA MET A 270 6.44 -16.41 8.13
C MET A 270 7.50 -16.11 9.20
N LEU A 271 7.15 -15.34 10.23
CA LEU A 271 8.07 -15.00 11.32
C LEU A 271 8.45 -16.23 12.14
N GLU A 272 7.51 -17.16 12.36
CA GLU A 272 7.77 -18.44 13.04
C GLU A 272 8.71 -19.32 12.19
N HIS A 273 8.53 -19.36 10.87
CA HIS A 273 9.45 -20.04 9.95
C HIS A 273 10.88 -19.48 10.06
N ILE A 274 11.04 -18.15 10.07
CA ILE A 274 12.34 -17.48 10.21
C ILE A 274 13.01 -17.90 11.51
N LYS A 275 12.26 -17.93 12.60
CA LYS A 275 12.77 -18.25 13.94
C LYS A 275 13.17 -19.70 14.08
N ASN A 276 12.32 -20.63 13.65
CA ASN A 276 12.46 -22.05 13.98
C ASN A 276 12.90 -22.92 12.79
N LYS A 277 12.85 -22.42 11.55
CA LYS A 277 13.14 -23.16 10.30
C LYS A 277 12.37 -24.48 10.15
N SER A 278 11.29 -24.65 10.92
CA SER A 278 10.58 -25.92 11.08
C SER A 278 9.23 -26.00 10.38
N HIS A 279 8.67 -24.87 9.97
CA HIS A 279 7.37 -24.77 9.31
C HIS A 279 7.53 -24.20 7.89
N SER A 280 6.80 -24.75 6.93
CA SER A 280 6.70 -24.13 5.60
C SER A 280 5.83 -22.87 5.67
N ILE A 281 6.22 -21.82 4.93
CA ILE A 281 5.37 -20.65 4.75
C ILE A 281 4.20 -21.06 3.86
N ILE A 282 2.98 -20.88 4.34
CA ILE A 282 1.78 -21.09 3.52
C ILE A 282 1.54 -19.84 2.70
N ILE A 283 1.48 -20.01 1.39
CA ILE A 283 1.22 -18.95 0.43
C ILE A 283 -0.07 -19.27 -0.30
N TYR A 284 -0.99 -18.33 -0.27
CA TYR A 284 -2.21 -18.40 -1.05
C TYR A 284 -2.04 -17.63 -2.36
N SER A 285 -2.69 -18.08 -3.41
CA SER A 285 -2.61 -17.48 -4.73
C SER A 285 -3.99 -17.21 -5.31
N GLY A 286 -4.08 -16.16 -6.11
CA GLY A 286 -5.25 -15.80 -6.88
C GLY A 286 -4.85 -15.10 -8.17
N PHE A 287 -5.81 -14.86 -9.06
CA PHE A 287 -5.57 -14.15 -10.30
C PHE A 287 -5.99 -12.69 -10.20
N LYS A 288 -5.14 -11.80 -10.66
CA LYS A 288 -5.49 -10.40 -10.96
C LYS A 288 -5.85 -10.23 -12.43
N LYS A 289 -6.53 -9.16 -12.77
CA LYS A 289 -7.02 -8.93 -14.15
C LYS A 289 -5.89 -8.66 -15.15
N GLU A 290 -4.82 -7.98 -14.69
CA GLU A 290 -3.73 -7.49 -15.51
C GLU A 290 -2.39 -7.57 -14.76
N ALA A 291 -1.29 -7.30 -15.44
CA ALA A 291 -0.03 -6.95 -14.81
C ALA A 291 -0.22 -5.73 -13.91
N SER A 292 0.47 -5.70 -12.80
CA SER A 292 0.31 -4.67 -11.75
C SER A 292 1.66 -4.25 -11.22
N ASP A 293 1.82 -2.95 -11.04
CA ASP A 293 2.94 -2.33 -10.35
C ASP A 293 2.59 -2.19 -8.86
N GLY A 294 1.77 -1.21 -8.48
CA GLY A 294 1.43 -0.90 -7.11
C GLY A 294 0.25 -1.68 -6.54
N LEU A 295 0.34 -1.99 -5.26
CA LEU A 295 -0.73 -2.48 -4.40
C LEU A 295 -0.94 -1.53 -3.23
N LEU A 296 -2.20 -1.45 -2.72
CA LEU A 296 -2.50 -0.72 -1.50
C LEU A 296 -3.71 -1.35 -0.79
N TYR A 297 -3.58 -1.58 0.51
CA TYR A 297 -4.67 -2.09 1.34
C TYR A 297 -5.25 -0.95 2.18
N SER A 298 -6.58 -0.82 2.20
CA SER A 298 -7.26 0.26 2.90
C SER A 298 -7.83 -0.16 4.26
N SER A 299 -8.22 0.83 5.05
CA SER A 299 -8.84 0.61 6.36
C SER A 299 -10.19 -0.13 6.32
N ASN A 300 -10.82 -0.22 5.16
CA ASN A 300 -12.08 -0.93 4.94
C ASN A 300 -11.90 -2.30 4.26
N ASP A 301 -10.74 -2.92 4.46
CA ASP A 301 -10.40 -4.24 3.93
C ASP A 301 -10.54 -4.35 2.40
N ASN A 302 -10.27 -3.24 1.69
CA ASN A 302 -10.20 -3.22 0.24
C ASN A 302 -8.74 -3.25 -0.21
N LEU A 303 -8.43 -4.15 -1.15
CA LEU A 303 -7.14 -4.16 -1.84
C LEU A 303 -7.27 -3.45 -3.19
N TYR A 304 -6.52 -2.38 -3.36
CA TYR A 304 -6.38 -1.65 -4.62
C TYR A 304 -5.19 -2.18 -5.40
N ILE A 305 -5.39 -2.41 -6.69
CA ILE A 305 -4.42 -3.06 -7.58
C ILE A 305 -4.33 -2.24 -8.85
N THR A 306 -3.15 -1.78 -9.21
CA THR A 306 -2.95 -1.09 -10.49
C THR A 306 -3.07 -2.07 -11.67
N GLY A 307 -3.63 -1.62 -12.79
CA GLY A 307 -3.69 -2.36 -14.04
C GLY A 307 -2.89 -1.64 -15.10
N ILE A 308 -1.62 -2.01 -15.28
CA ILE A 308 -0.70 -1.27 -16.15
C ILE A 308 -0.95 -1.49 -17.64
N GLU A 309 -1.69 -2.53 -18.03
CA GLU A 309 -2.01 -2.80 -19.43
C GLU A 309 -3.15 -1.92 -19.95
N SER A 310 -4.10 -1.53 -19.09
CA SER A 310 -5.27 -0.72 -19.44
C SER A 310 -5.29 0.66 -18.79
N GLY A 311 -4.43 0.91 -17.81
CA GLY A 311 -4.44 2.12 -16.99
C GLY A 311 -5.60 2.17 -15.98
N ASN A 312 -6.24 1.05 -15.69
CA ASN A 312 -7.32 0.96 -14.70
C ASN A 312 -6.78 0.78 -13.28
N ILE A 313 -7.64 1.02 -12.29
CA ILE A 313 -7.42 0.57 -10.91
C ILE A 313 -8.50 -0.46 -10.56
N TYR A 314 -8.09 -1.61 -10.10
CA TYR A 314 -8.96 -2.69 -9.65
C TYR A 314 -9.11 -2.67 -8.14
N ILE A 315 -10.31 -3.01 -7.65
CA ILE A 315 -10.63 -3.03 -6.23
C ILE A 315 -11.16 -4.40 -5.86
N ALA A 316 -10.42 -5.14 -5.05
CA ALA A 316 -10.91 -6.34 -4.38
C ALA A 316 -11.49 -5.94 -3.03
N LYS A 317 -12.83 -6.07 -2.87
CA LYS A 317 -13.54 -5.64 -1.66
C LYS A 317 -13.59 -6.75 -0.61
N ASN A 318 -13.47 -6.34 0.67
CA ASN A 318 -13.56 -7.25 1.81
C ASN A 318 -12.66 -8.47 1.63
N ILE A 319 -11.41 -8.18 1.25
CA ILE A 319 -10.41 -9.23 1.06
C ILE A 319 -9.93 -9.67 2.44
N ASP A 320 -10.31 -10.86 2.82
CA ASP A 320 -9.79 -11.56 4.00
C ASP A 320 -8.64 -12.49 3.60
N ASP A 321 -8.14 -13.26 4.53
CA ASP A 321 -6.98 -14.15 4.35
C ASP A 321 -7.18 -15.24 3.27
N ASP A 322 -8.38 -15.39 2.73
CA ASP A 322 -8.72 -16.44 1.77
C ASP A 322 -8.65 -15.96 0.32
N LEU A 323 -7.43 -15.84 -0.22
CA LEU A 323 -7.21 -15.53 -1.64
C LEU A 323 -7.76 -16.58 -2.60
N LEU A 324 -8.01 -17.83 -2.16
CA LEU A 324 -8.58 -18.88 -2.99
C LEU A 324 -9.95 -18.51 -3.54
N ARG A 325 -10.65 -17.58 -2.90
CA ARG A 325 -11.93 -17.05 -3.39
C ARG A 325 -11.80 -15.91 -4.38
N MET A 326 -10.60 -15.37 -4.60
CA MET A 326 -10.40 -14.23 -5.51
C MET A 326 -10.70 -14.56 -6.96
N ASP A 327 -10.54 -15.80 -7.39
CA ASP A 327 -10.82 -16.23 -8.77
C ASP A 327 -12.28 -15.99 -9.18
N TYR A 328 -13.18 -15.88 -8.22
CA TYR A 328 -14.62 -15.69 -8.42
C TYR A 328 -15.12 -14.29 -8.06
N ARG A 329 -14.25 -13.39 -7.55
CA ARG A 329 -14.66 -12.04 -7.17
C ARG A 329 -14.76 -11.13 -8.38
N GLU A 330 -15.86 -10.40 -8.45
CA GLU A 330 -15.97 -9.26 -9.35
C GLU A 330 -15.13 -8.11 -8.78
N PHE A 331 -14.04 -7.77 -9.47
CA PHE A 331 -13.31 -6.56 -9.17
C PHE A 331 -14.14 -5.35 -9.61
N LYS A 332 -14.37 -4.42 -8.69
CA LYS A 332 -14.81 -3.09 -9.08
C LYS A 332 -13.68 -2.43 -9.85
N VAL A 333 -13.99 -1.82 -10.97
CA VAL A 333 -13.00 -1.16 -11.82
C VAL A 333 -13.23 0.34 -11.78
N LEU A 334 -12.21 1.11 -11.43
CA LEU A 334 -12.17 2.54 -11.71
C LEU A 334 -11.67 2.68 -13.13
N LYS A 335 -12.57 2.90 -14.06
CA LYS A 335 -12.24 3.06 -15.48
C LYS A 335 -11.80 4.48 -15.74
N GLY A 336 -10.59 4.61 -16.23
CA GLY A 336 -10.07 5.83 -16.77
C GLY A 336 -10.32 5.97 -18.26
N ASN A 337 -10.09 7.17 -18.71
CA ASN A 337 -9.94 7.43 -20.13
C ASN A 337 -8.54 6.95 -20.55
N ILE A 338 -8.38 6.40 -21.73
CA ILE A 338 -7.22 5.69 -22.31
C ILE A 338 -5.84 6.37 -22.13
N SER A 339 -5.81 7.55 -21.55
CA SER A 339 -4.61 8.35 -21.35
C SER A 339 -3.82 8.07 -20.07
N THR A 340 -4.27 7.16 -19.22
CA THR A 340 -3.51 6.72 -18.06
C THR A 340 -2.60 5.58 -18.49
N MET A 341 -1.40 5.93 -18.92
CA MET A 341 -0.40 4.90 -19.12
C MET A 341 0.12 4.46 -17.78
N TRP A 342 0.76 3.52 -17.53
CA TRP A 342 1.45 2.97 -16.37
C TRP A 342 1.07 3.60 -15.02
N PRO A 343 -0.07 3.24 -14.39
CA PRO A 343 -0.33 3.59 -13.00
C PRO A 343 0.64 2.82 -12.11
N ASP A 344 1.47 3.57 -11.40
CA ASP A 344 2.59 3.05 -10.60
C ASP A 344 2.16 2.92 -9.13
N THR A 345 2.45 3.88 -8.30
CA THR A 345 2.20 3.84 -6.85
C THR A 345 0.85 4.46 -6.47
N LEU A 346 0.22 3.86 -5.46
CA LEU A 346 -1.06 4.27 -4.89
C LEU A 346 -0.86 4.96 -3.54
N ALA A 347 -1.77 5.89 -3.21
CA ALA A 347 -1.86 6.51 -1.89
C ALA A 347 -3.31 6.84 -1.55
N ILE A 348 -3.67 6.84 -0.27
CA ILE A 348 -4.98 7.29 0.23
C ILE A 348 -4.76 8.52 1.11
N TYR A 349 -5.52 9.57 0.83
CA TYR A 349 -5.58 10.77 1.65
C TYR A 349 -6.97 11.42 1.54
N ASP A 350 -7.54 11.85 2.66
CA ASP A 350 -8.82 12.58 2.73
C ASP A 350 -9.96 11.89 1.94
N ALA A 351 -10.18 10.59 2.21
CA ALA A 351 -11.17 9.75 1.53
C ALA A 351 -11.03 9.71 -0.01
N LYS A 352 -9.83 9.91 -0.51
CA LYS A 352 -9.51 9.82 -1.94
C LYS A 352 -8.36 8.85 -2.14
N LEU A 353 -8.50 8.00 -3.15
CA LEU A 353 -7.42 7.21 -3.70
C LEU A 353 -6.69 8.03 -4.74
N PHE A 354 -5.41 8.26 -4.52
CA PHE A 354 -4.51 8.90 -5.48
C PHE A 354 -3.58 7.86 -6.10
N TRP A 355 -3.16 8.12 -7.33
CA TRP A 355 -2.06 7.38 -7.94
C TRP A 355 -1.27 8.25 -8.89
N ILE A 356 0.00 7.91 -9.02
CA ILE A 356 0.86 8.51 -10.01
C ILE A 356 0.88 7.64 -11.25
N SER A 357 0.87 8.27 -12.42
CA SER A 357 0.99 7.60 -13.70
C SER A 357 2.14 8.17 -14.48
N ASN A 358 2.99 7.31 -14.95
CA ASN A 358 4.16 7.65 -15.76
C ASN A 358 4.10 6.97 -17.15
N GLN A 359 5.23 6.93 -17.84
CA GLN A 359 5.37 6.29 -19.14
C GLN A 359 6.58 5.36 -19.16
N LEU A 360 6.73 4.53 -18.13
CA LEU A 360 7.89 3.64 -18.00
C LEU A 360 8.12 2.78 -19.25
N ASN A 361 7.04 2.36 -19.92
CA ASN A 361 7.09 1.60 -21.17
C ASN A 361 7.67 2.37 -22.36
N ASN A 362 7.63 3.70 -22.34
CA ASN A 362 8.09 4.58 -23.43
C ASN A 362 9.41 5.25 -23.12
N PHE A 363 9.78 5.32 -21.86
CA PHE A 363 10.94 6.07 -21.39
C PHE A 363 12.25 5.29 -21.65
N PRO A 364 13.36 5.96 -22.01
CA PRO A 364 13.51 7.38 -22.33
C PRO A 364 13.30 7.72 -23.81
N HIS A 365 13.13 6.71 -24.68
CA HIS A 365 13.34 6.88 -26.12
C HIS A 365 12.13 7.42 -26.88
N ASN A 366 10.92 7.21 -26.34
CA ASN A 366 9.68 7.53 -27.04
C ASN A 366 8.82 8.58 -26.34
N ILE A 367 9.39 9.37 -25.43
CA ILE A 367 8.71 10.49 -24.79
C ILE A 367 9.02 11.77 -25.58
N ASN A 368 7.96 12.43 -26.06
CA ASN A 368 8.09 13.72 -26.68
C ASN A 368 7.79 14.82 -25.66
N PHE A 369 8.82 15.50 -25.21
CA PHE A 369 8.70 16.60 -24.26
C PHE A 369 8.22 17.90 -24.93
N ASP A 370 8.47 18.06 -26.24
CA ASP A 370 8.17 19.30 -26.96
C ASP A 370 6.74 19.34 -27.50
N ASN A 371 6.16 18.19 -27.76
CA ASN A 371 4.81 18.10 -28.29
C ASN A 371 4.10 16.85 -27.71
N PRO A 372 3.47 16.98 -26.54
CA PRO A 372 2.76 15.87 -25.94
C PRO A 372 1.70 15.35 -26.92
N ILE A 373 1.71 14.05 -27.17
CA ILE A 373 0.78 13.42 -28.09
C ILE A 373 -0.65 13.81 -27.68
N THR A 374 -1.24 14.72 -28.44
CA THR A 374 -2.66 15.09 -28.39
C THR A 374 -3.23 15.40 -26.99
N GLY A 375 -2.69 16.44 -26.33
CA GLY A 375 -3.29 16.96 -25.08
C GLY A 375 -3.15 16.05 -23.87
N ASN A 376 -2.27 15.08 -23.93
CA ASN A 376 -1.98 14.16 -22.84
C ASN A 376 -0.61 14.45 -22.25
N ASP A 377 -0.60 14.83 -20.97
CA ASP A 377 0.64 15.04 -20.22
C ASP A 377 1.42 13.73 -20.07
N ASN A 378 2.76 13.83 -20.04
CA ASN A 378 3.64 12.66 -19.90
C ASN A 378 3.51 11.99 -18.52
N PHE A 379 3.27 12.79 -17.50
CA PHE A 379 3.13 12.35 -16.12
C PHE A 379 1.87 12.93 -15.50
N ARG A 380 1.19 12.15 -14.65
CA ARG A 380 -0.08 12.57 -14.07
C ARG A 380 -0.26 12.04 -12.66
N ILE A 381 -0.92 12.82 -11.85
CA ILE A 381 -1.53 12.38 -10.59
C ILE A 381 -3.03 12.37 -10.81
N PHE A 382 -3.65 11.24 -10.60
CA PHE A 382 -5.10 11.06 -10.62
C PHE A 382 -5.64 10.84 -9.22
N TYR A 383 -6.93 11.03 -9.06
CA TYR A 383 -7.65 10.61 -7.86
C TYR A 383 -9.05 10.10 -8.17
N ALA A 384 -9.58 9.30 -7.26
CA ALA A 384 -10.97 8.89 -7.22
C ALA A 384 -11.50 9.03 -5.79
N GLU A 385 -12.75 9.49 -5.65
CA GLU A 385 -13.43 9.49 -4.36
C GLU A 385 -13.67 8.03 -3.94
N ILE A 386 -13.28 7.70 -2.71
CA ILE A 386 -13.49 6.39 -2.11
C ILE A 386 -14.26 6.58 -0.82
N GLU A 387 -15.55 6.17 -0.84
CA GLU A 387 -16.41 6.32 0.32
C GLU A 387 -15.87 5.50 1.49
N ASN A 388 -15.69 6.15 2.64
CA ASN A 388 -15.32 5.56 3.92
C ASN A 388 -13.92 4.93 4.03
N ASP A 389 -13.09 4.99 3.00
CA ASP A 389 -11.69 4.56 3.10
C ASP A 389 -10.82 5.75 3.55
N GLY A 390 -10.37 5.72 4.79
CA GLY A 390 -9.46 6.72 5.34
C GLY A 390 -7.99 6.51 4.92
N ASN A 391 -7.08 7.27 5.53
CA ASN A 391 -5.65 7.05 5.39
C ASN A 391 -5.29 5.65 5.90
N TYR A 392 -4.72 4.79 5.04
CA TYR A 392 -4.64 3.36 5.28
C TYR A 392 -3.88 2.96 6.56
N LEU A 393 -2.77 3.58 6.90
CA LEU A 393 -2.02 3.26 8.13
C LEU A 393 -2.66 3.86 9.39
N LEU A 394 -3.10 5.11 9.34
CA LEU A 394 -3.74 5.77 10.49
C LEU A 394 -5.16 5.24 10.74
N GLY A 395 -5.92 4.98 9.68
CA GLY A 395 -7.29 4.48 9.77
C GLY A 395 -7.38 3.11 10.42
N CYS A 396 -6.47 2.20 10.11
CA CYS A 396 -6.41 0.85 10.69
C CYS A 396 -6.21 0.88 12.21
N ASN A 397 -5.35 1.75 12.71
CA ASN A 397 -5.09 1.86 14.15
C ASN A 397 -6.22 2.54 14.92
N LEU A 398 -6.82 3.59 14.36
CA LEU A 398 -7.92 4.30 15.00
C LEU A 398 -9.18 3.43 15.11
N MET A 399 -9.49 2.60 14.12
CA MET A 399 -10.61 1.67 14.20
C MET A 399 -10.43 0.61 15.30
N LYS A 400 -9.24 0.03 15.45
CA LYS A 400 -8.98 -0.93 16.54
C LYS A 400 -9.16 -0.30 17.93
N ILE A 401 -8.70 0.94 18.11
CA ILE A 401 -8.85 1.66 19.37
C ILE A 401 -10.34 2.00 19.65
N ASN A 402 -11.07 2.48 18.68
CA ASN A 402 -12.49 2.83 18.84
C ASN A 402 -13.38 1.60 19.10
N TRP A 403 -13.13 0.48 18.46
CA TRP A 403 -13.87 -0.76 18.71
C TRP A 403 -13.62 -1.31 20.12
N SER A 404 -12.38 -1.26 20.61
CA SER A 404 -12.07 -1.71 21.98
C SER A 404 -12.72 -0.82 23.03
N PHE A 405 -12.63 0.49 22.90
CA PHE A 405 -13.26 1.44 23.83
C PHE A 405 -14.80 1.43 23.72
N GLY A 406 -15.35 1.39 22.52
CA GLY A 406 -16.80 1.30 22.31
C GLY A 406 -17.39 0.01 22.88
N ASN A 407 -16.78 -1.14 22.66
CA ASN A 407 -17.22 -2.40 23.23
C ASN A 407 -17.07 -2.42 24.75
N ILE A 408 -15.97 -1.94 25.31
CA ILE A 408 -15.79 -1.85 26.77
C ILE A 408 -16.86 -0.92 27.38
N ALA A 409 -17.11 0.24 26.78
CA ALA A 409 -18.15 1.17 27.26
C ALA A 409 -19.55 0.54 27.19
N ILE A 410 -19.91 -0.18 26.13
CA ILE A 410 -21.18 -0.88 25.99
C ILE A 410 -21.31 -1.98 27.06
N TRP A 411 -20.27 -2.79 27.25
CA TRP A 411 -20.29 -3.84 28.27
C TRP A 411 -20.34 -3.29 29.70
N VAL A 412 -19.66 -2.16 29.97
CA VAL A 412 -19.73 -1.47 31.27
C VAL A 412 -21.15 -0.92 31.50
N ILE A 413 -21.77 -0.28 30.51
CA ILE A 413 -23.15 0.21 30.60
C ILE A 413 -24.12 -0.96 30.82
N PHE A 414 -23.94 -2.07 30.11
CA PHE A 414 -24.76 -3.26 30.26
C PHE A 414 -24.63 -3.91 31.65
N ALA A 415 -23.40 -3.98 32.17
CA ALA A 415 -23.13 -4.45 33.53
C ALA A 415 -23.76 -3.56 34.60
N ILE A 416 -23.67 -2.25 34.45
CA ILE A 416 -24.33 -1.28 35.37
C ILE A 416 -25.85 -1.42 35.30
N ALA A 417 -26.44 -1.57 34.10
CA ALA A 417 -27.87 -1.77 33.95
C ALA A 417 -28.37 -3.06 34.62
N ILE A 418 -27.60 -4.15 34.51
CA ILE A 418 -27.90 -5.41 35.22
C ILE A 418 -27.83 -5.27 36.73
N LEU A 419 -26.81 -4.55 37.26
CA LEU A 419 -26.65 -4.31 38.70
C LEU A 419 -27.80 -3.44 39.25
N ILE A 420 -28.23 -2.44 38.50
CA ILE A 420 -29.40 -1.61 38.86
C ILE A 420 -30.67 -2.46 38.85
N PHE A 421 -30.89 -3.28 37.83
CA PHE A 421 -32.04 -4.19 37.76
C PHE A 421 -32.07 -5.18 38.92
N LEU A 422 -30.93 -5.82 39.25
CA LEU A 422 -30.83 -6.71 40.39
C LEU A 422 -31.10 -5.99 41.74
N SER A 423 -30.64 -4.75 41.87
CA SER A 423 -30.95 -3.95 43.10
C SER A 423 -32.45 -3.65 43.22
N PHE A 424 -33.18 -3.39 42.15
CA PHE A 424 -34.64 -3.21 42.18
C PHE A 424 -35.39 -4.49 42.51
N VAL A 425 -34.93 -5.65 42.01
CA VAL A 425 -35.50 -6.96 42.33
C VAL A 425 -35.32 -7.29 43.81
N ILE A 426 -34.12 -7.07 44.36
CA ILE A 426 -33.83 -7.27 45.80
C ILE A 426 -34.67 -6.33 46.70
N MET A 427 -34.78 -5.04 46.34
CA MET A 427 -35.62 -4.11 47.06
C MET A 427 -37.11 -4.44 46.95
N GLY A 428 -37.55 -4.99 45.82
CA GLY A 428 -38.92 -5.49 45.63
C GLY A 428 -39.21 -6.72 46.50
N SER A 429 -38.27 -7.65 46.59
CA SER A 429 -38.35 -8.85 47.44
C SER A 429 -38.44 -8.49 48.91
N ASN A 430 -37.57 -7.60 49.43
CA ASN A 430 -37.58 -7.16 50.79
C ASN A 430 -38.88 -6.41 51.20
N LYS A 431 -39.50 -5.68 50.25
CA LYS A 431 -40.83 -5.05 50.49
C LYS A 431 -41.93 -6.10 50.60
N GLN A 432 -41.84 -7.22 49.89
CA GLN A 432 -42.84 -8.30 49.98
C GLN A 432 -42.71 -9.07 51.29
N GLU A 433 -41.50 -9.32 51.81
CA GLU A 433 -41.29 -9.91 53.14
C GLU A 433 -41.81 -9.00 54.27
N ASP A 434 -41.54 -7.69 54.19
CA ASP A 434 -42.07 -6.71 55.16
C ASP A 434 -43.60 -6.64 55.17
N ILE A 435 -44.26 -6.86 54.04
CA ILE A 435 -45.74 -6.91 53.96
C ILE A 435 -46.29 -8.22 54.50
N ILE A 436 -45.61 -9.31 54.30
CA ILE A 436 -46.02 -10.64 54.84
C ILE A 436 -45.85 -10.66 56.37
N ASP A 437 -44.76 -10.12 56.91
CA ASP A 437 -44.53 -10.05 58.34
C ASP A 437 -45.53 -9.10 59.06
N LYS A 438 -45.94 -7.97 58.41
CA LYS A 438 -46.96 -7.11 58.94
C LYS A 438 -48.33 -7.73 58.95
N ASN A 439 -48.68 -8.51 57.93
CA ASN A 439 -49.98 -9.21 57.91
C ASN A 439 -50.02 -10.38 58.87
N MET A 440 -48.92 -11.13 59.10
CA MET A 440 -48.85 -12.18 60.14
C MET A 440 -48.96 -11.61 61.56
N ASN A 441 -48.45 -10.43 61.86
CA ASN A 441 -48.55 -9.76 63.16
C ASN A 441 -49.89 -9.11 63.42
N LEU A 442 -50.72 -8.88 62.39
CA LEU A 442 -52.12 -8.42 62.57
C LEU A 442 -53.06 -9.56 62.91
N ASP A 443 -52.89 -10.74 62.34
CA ASP A 443 -53.73 -11.93 62.60
C ASP A 443 -53.51 -12.54 64.04
N LEU A 444 -52.38 -12.25 64.66
CA LEU A 444 -52.07 -12.67 66.04
C LEU A 444 -52.59 -11.72 67.11
N LYS A 445 -53.14 -10.55 66.82
CA LYS A 445 -53.72 -9.60 67.79
C LYS A 445 -55.22 -9.68 67.93
N ASP A 446 -55.91 -10.33 67.03
CA ASP A 446 -57.38 -10.47 67.07
C ASP A 446 -57.87 -11.82 67.72
N ASN A 447 -56.94 -12.64 68.27
CA ASN A 447 -57.27 -13.90 68.92
C ASN A 447 -56.82 -14.01 70.39
N TYR A 448 -56.84 -12.87 71.15
CA TYR A 448 -56.76 -12.89 72.60
C TYR A 448 -57.74 -11.93 73.24
#